data_197fe95c0a8ec336e2b7dc26cdbce509
#
_entry.id   197fe95c0a8ec336e2b7dc26cdbce509
#
_cell.length_a   1.000
_cell.length_b   1.000
_cell.length_c   1.000
_cell.angle_alpha   90.00
_cell.angle_beta   90.00
_cell.angle_gamma   90.00
#
_symmetry.space_group_name_H-M   'P 1'
#
loop_
_entity.id
_entity.type
_entity.pdbx_description
1 polymer ?
#
loop_
_entity_poly.entity_id
_entity_poly.type
_entity_poly.pdbx_seq_one_letter_code
_entity_poly.pdbx_strand_id
1 'polypeptide(L)'
;GEILQGNQITNGVTATTATDINLAGVQSAPQASTTFQIGANLNSAATAASTFNTPITLFNSVGSQIILNAQFTKVAGSNSWTYALSPSDGTVTSGASGTVTFDTSGQLATINGALADQTIVIDYSAANPPAATQSLTWDLVDNNGATNGKLTGFAAQSNNNSLVQDGFTTGTLVGLTVNAQGVIAGLFNNGQTDNLFQVVMADFLAPSGLTDRKS
;
A
#
# COMPACT_ATOMS: atom_id res chain seq x y z
N GLY A 1 34.94 7.74 22.71
CA GLY A 1 33.93 6.80 23.21
C GLY A 1 33.93 5.57 22.33
N GLU A 2 33.61 4.41 22.88
CA GLU A 2 33.44 3.19 22.11
C GLU A 2 32.17 3.28 21.26
N ILE A 3 32.21 2.76 20.02
CA ILE A 3 31.09 2.73 19.10
C ILE A 3 30.52 1.31 19.09
N LEU A 4 29.21 1.19 19.23
CA LEU A 4 28.51 -0.08 19.16
C LEU A 4 28.59 -0.63 17.72
N GLN A 5 28.97 -1.91 17.58
CA GLN A 5 29.03 -2.59 16.30
C GLN A 5 27.89 -3.59 16.11
N GLY A 6 27.49 -3.77 14.88
CA GLY A 6 26.45 -4.71 14.50
C GLY A 6 26.49 -5.08 13.03
N ASN A 7 25.84 -6.17 12.71
CA ASN A 7 25.61 -6.60 11.34
C ASN A 7 24.43 -5.83 10.75
N GLN A 8 24.64 -5.12 9.65
CA GLN A 8 23.57 -4.40 8.97
C GLN A 8 22.56 -5.39 8.38
N ILE A 9 21.28 -5.03 8.46
CA ILE A 9 20.19 -5.79 7.85
C ILE A 9 19.66 -4.96 6.67
N THR A 10 19.67 -5.56 5.47
CA THR A 10 19.17 -4.92 4.26
C THR A 10 18.21 -5.88 3.56
N ASN A 11 16.96 -5.46 3.31
CA ASN A 11 15.90 -6.29 2.73
C ASN A 11 15.73 -7.65 3.46
N GLY A 12 15.81 -7.63 4.80
CA GLY A 12 15.69 -8.82 5.63
C GLY A 12 16.92 -9.74 5.66
N VAL A 13 17.99 -9.40 4.97
CA VAL A 13 19.26 -10.17 4.95
C VAL A 13 20.26 -9.52 5.88
N THR A 14 20.74 -10.29 6.87
CA THR A 14 21.79 -9.85 7.81
C THR A 14 23.17 -10.01 7.18
N ALA A 15 23.94 -8.93 7.16
CA ALA A 15 25.34 -8.96 6.71
C ALA A 15 26.18 -9.86 7.62
N THR A 16 27.23 -10.46 7.07
CA THR A 16 28.15 -11.34 7.82
C THR A 16 29.30 -10.58 8.49
N THR A 17 29.46 -9.29 8.15
CA THR A 17 30.56 -8.44 8.69
C THR A 17 29.96 -7.37 9.58
N ALA A 18 30.44 -7.26 10.82
CA ALA A 18 30.05 -6.21 11.73
C ALA A 18 30.64 -4.86 11.30
N THR A 19 29.86 -3.82 11.40
CA THR A 19 30.23 -2.43 11.14
C THR A 19 29.74 -1.54 12.27
N ASP A 20 30.25 -0.32 12.34
CA ASP A 20 29.74 0.68 13.28
C ASP A 20 28.26 0.97 13.01
N ILE A 21 27.44 0.93 14.04
CA ILE A 21 26.00 1.24 13.93
C ILE A 21 25.83 2.75 13.78
N ASN A 22 25.51 3.18 12.57
CA ASN A 22 25.18 4.57 12.28
C ASN A 22 23.73 4.69 11.82
N LEU A 23 22.92 5.41 12.58
CA LEU A 23 21.49 5.61 12.33
C LEU A 23 21.17 7.02 11.80
N ALA A 24 22.21 7.85 11.57
CA ALA A 24 22.00 9.20 11.05
C ALA A 24 21.49 9.16 9.60
N GLY A 25 20.36 9.81 9.35
CA GLY A 25 19.78 9.90 8.01
C GLY A 25 19.11 8.62 7.51
N VAL A 26 18.90 7.62 8.36
CA VAL A 26 18.17 6.39 7.98
C VAL A 26 16.72 6.73 7.65
N GLN A 27 16.29 6.27 6.48
CA GLN A 27 14.93 6.42 5.98
C GLN A 27 14.40 5.06 5.51
N SER A 28 13.09 4.82 5.64
CA SER A 28 12.47 3.70 4.97
C SER A 28 12.23 4.05 3.49
N ALA A 29 12.49 3.10 2.60
CA ALA A 29 12.15 3.26 1.18
C ALA A 29 10.63 3.33 1.00
N PRO A 30 10.13 4.06 -0.02
CA PRO A 30 8.72 4.04 -0.36
C PRO A 30 8.32 2.69 -0.95
N GLN A 31 7.05 2.36 -0.85
CA GLN A 31 6.45 1.20 -1.51
C GLN A 31 5.30 1.67 -2.40
N ALA A 32 5.39 1.35 -3.70
CA ALA A 32 4.28 1.57 -4.60
C ALA A 32 3.07 0.74 -4.18
N SER A 33 1.87 1.32 -4.29
CA SER A 33 0.63 0.55 -4.13
C SER A 33 0.55 -0.55 -5.18
N THR A 34 0.15 -1.75 -4.78
CA THR A 34 -0.08 -2.89 -5.68
C THR A 34 -1.54 -3.31 -5.71
N THR A 35 -2.24 -3.06 -4.61
CA THR A 35 -3.66 -3.36 -4.46
C THR A 35 -4.40 -2.16 -3.88
N PHE A 36 -5.66 -2.02 -4.27
CA PHE A 36 -6.58 -1.10 -3.62
C PHE A 36 -7.99 -1.65 -3.57
N GLN A 37 -8.76 -1.19 -2.58
CA GLN A 37 -10.14 -1.58 -2.35
C GLN A 37 -10.99 -0.33 -2.13
N ILE A 38 -12.12 -0.26 -2.83
CA ILE A 38 -13.14 0.77 -2.64
C ILE A 38 -14.33 0.12 -1.96
N GLY A 39 -14.57 0.45 -0.70
CA GLY A 39 -15.80 0.15 0.00
C GLY A 39 -16.78 1.31 -0.17
N ALA A 40 -17.85 1.08 -0.91
CA ALA A 40 -18.86 2.09 -1.20
C ALA A 40 -20.23 1.48 -1.44
N ASN A 41 -21.28 2.23 -1.12
CA ASN A 41 -22.63 1.95 -1.59
C ASN A 41 -22.96 2.86 -2.77
N LEU A 42 -23.46 2.29 -3.86
CA LEU A 42 -23.97 3.01 -5.02
C LEU A 42 -25.50 2.89 -5.06
N ASN A 43 -26.20 3.99 -4.83
CA ASN A 43 -27.67 3.99 -4.66
C ASN A 43 -28.40 3.39 -5.86
N SER A 44 -29.00 2.20 -5.69
CA SER A 44 -29.77 1.55 -6.76
C SER A 44 -30.96 2.38 -7.25
N ALA A 45 -31.55 3.23 -6.38
CA ALA A 45 -32.66 4.11 -6.68
C ALA A 45 -32.24 5.48 -7.23
N ALA A 46 -30.96 5.73 -7.47
CA ALA A 46 -30.48 6.98 -8.06
C ALA A 46 -31.06 7.18 -9.47
N THR A 47 -31.33 8.44 -9.82
CA THR A 47 -31.76 8.78 -11.18
C THR A 47 -30.67 8.48 -12.19
N ALA A 48 -31.07 8.13 -13.41
CA ALA A 48 -30.12 7.92 -14.52
C ALA A 48 -29.18 9.12 -14.68
N ALA A 49 -27.92 8.84 -15.04
CA ALA A 49 -26.82 9.80 -15.15
C ALA A 49 -26.41 10.51 -13.84
N SER A 50 -26.99 10.16 -12.68
CA SER A 50 -26.42 10.60 -11.39
C SER A 50 -24.99 10.10 -11.25
N THR A 51 -24.11 10.96 -10.72
CA THR A 51 -22.69 10.62 -10.52
C THR A 51 -22.36 10.50 -9.04
N PHE A 52 -21.42 9.62 -8.73
CA PHE A 52 -20.80 9.49 -7.41
C PHE A 52 -19.28 9.40 -7.60
N ASN A 53 -18.53 10.21 -6.87
CA ASN A 53 -17.07 10.26 -6.96
C ASN A 53 -16.45 9.78 -5.66
N THR A 54 -15.39 8.96 -5.79
CA THR A 54 -14.61 8.49 -4.65
C THR A 54 -13.11 8.59 -4.99
N PRO A 55 -12.38 9.48 -4.30
CA PRO A 55 -10.93 9.54 -4.42
C PRO A 55 -10.27 8.49 -3.53
N ILE A 56 -9.27 7.79 -4.04
CA ILE A 56 -8.38 6.93 -3.25
C ILE A 56 -6.94 7.41 -3.41
N THR A 57 -6.21 7.48 -2.29
CA THR A 57 -4.79 7.81 -2.29
C THR A 57 -3.97 6.57 -2.60
N LEU A 58 -3.11 6.64 -3.60
CA LEU A 58 -2.13 5.62 -3.98
C LEU A 58 -0.73 6.21 -3.90
N PHE A 59 0.29 5.36 -3.92
CA PHE A 59 1.69 5.75 -3.98
C PHE A 59 2.37 5.10 -5.17
N ASN A 60 3.15 5.87 -5.93
CA ASN A 60 3.94 5.35 -7.04
C ASN A 60 5.32 4.84 -6.59
N SER A 61 6.14 4.34 -7.52
CA SER A 61 7.44 3.71 -7.22
C SER A 61 8.48 4.66 -6.62
N VAL A 62 8.30 5.96 -6.75
CA VAL A 62 9.17 6.98 -6.13
C VAL A 62 8.58 7.57 -4.84
N GLY A 63 7.45 7.02 -4.37
CA GLY A 63 6.78 7.44 -3.14
C GLY A 63 5.92 8.70 -3.28
N SER A 64 5.67 9.18 -4.50
CA SER A 64 4.74 10.29 -4.73
C SER A 64 3.32 9.82 -4.50
N GLN A 65 2.54 10.66 -3.82
CA GLN A 65 1.12 10.45 -3.58
C GLN A 65 0.32 10.76 -4.85
N ILE A 66 -0.49 9.82 -5.28
CA ILE A 66 -1.39 9.91 -6.44
C ILE A 66 -2.82 9.76 -5.95
N ILE A 67 -3.69 10.69 -6.30
CA ILE A 67 -5.13 10.57 -6.03
C ILE A 67 -5.78 9.95 -7.26
N LEU A 68 -6.23 8.70 -7.14
CA LEU A 68 -7.04 8.05 -8.16
C LEU A 68 -8.51 8.36 -7.87
N ASN A 69 -9.14 9.14 -8.73
CA ASN A 69 -10.57 9.43 -8.63
C ASN A 69 -11.36 8.39 -9.42
N ALA A 70 -12.25 7.65 -8.74
CA ALA A 70 -13.21 6.76 -9.36
C ALA A 70 -14.57 7.48 -9.45
N GLN A 71 -15.00 7.81 -10.65
CA GLN A 71 -16.32 8.37 -10.90
C GLN A 71 -17.26 7.26 -11.35
N PHE A 72 -18.35 7.09 -10.63
CA PHE A 72 -19.43 6.18 -10.99
C PHE A 72 -20.60 6.97 -11.56
N THR A 73 -21.21 6.49 -12.66
CA THR A 73 -22.37 7.11 -13.30
C THR A 73 -23.50 6.09 -13.43
N LYS A 74 -24.69 6.41 -12.91
CA LYS A 74 -25.84 5.52 -12.90
C LYS A 74 -26.37 5.23 -14.31
N VAL A 75 -26.52 3.94 -14.65
CA VAL A 75 -27.12 3.51 -15.90
C VAL A 75 -28.64 3.48 -15.79
N ALA A 76 -29.36 3.96 -16.81
CA ALA A 76 -30.81 3.99 -16.83
C ALA A 76 -31.40 2.57 -16.85
N GLY A 77 -32.51 2.37 -16.11
CA GLY A 77 -33.31 1.16 -16.18
C GLY A 77 -32.66 -0.12 -15.66
N SER A 78 -31.54 -0.02 -14.96
CA SER A 78 -30.79 -1.18 -14.43
C SER A 78 -30.15 -0.89 -13.08
N ASN A 79 -29.80 -1.93 -12.32
CA ASN A 79 -28.96 -1.77 -11.12
C ASN A 79 -27.47 -1.83 -11.50
N SER A 80 -27.08 -0.99 -12.46
CA SER A 80 -25.71 -0.91 -12.97
C SER A 80 -25.20 0.53 -12.94
N TRP A 81 -23.87 0.64 -12.88
CA TRP A 81 -23.14 1.90 -12.93
C TRP A 81 -21.95 1.74 -13.86
N THR A 82 -21.67 2.73 -14.69
CA THR A 82 -20.37 2.81 -15.35
C THR A 82 -19.37 3.44 -14.39
N TYR A 83 -18.10 3.05 -14.49
CA TYR A 83 -17.03 3.71 -13.76
C TYR A 83 -16.00 4.28 -14.74
N ALA A 84 -15.35 5.36 -14.33
CA ALA A 84 -14.20 5.97 -14.99
C ALA A 84 -13.15 6.31 -13.94
N LEU A 85 -11.91 5.89 -14.17
CA LEU A 85 -10.76 6.13 -13.29
C LEU A 85 -9.87 7.22 -13.87
N SER A 86 -9.56 8.23 -13.07
CA SER A 86 -8.66 9.32 -13.43
C SER A 86 -7.65 9.60 -12.32
N PRO A 87 -6.34 9.36 -12.54
CA PRO A 87 -5.32 9.71 -11.57
C PRO A 87 -5.02 11.20 -11.62
N SER A 88 -4.56 11.76 -10.48
CA SER A 88 -4.11 13.16 -10.40
C SER A 88 -2.82 13.42 -11.17
N ASP A 89 -2.03 12.36 -11.43
CA ASP A 89 -0.82 12.37 -12.25
C ASP A 89 -0.67 11.01 -12.94
N GLY A 90 0.00 10.98 -14.11
CA GLY A 90 0.09 9.80 -14.94
C GLY A 90 -1.15 9.58 -15.82
N THR A 91 -1.17 8.48 -16.56
CA THR A 91 -2.24 8.13 -17.50
C THR A 91 -2.64 6.67 -17.31
N VAL A 92 -3.95 6.40 -17.14
CA VAL A 92 -4.45 5.02 -17.10
C VAL A 92 -4.41 4.44 -18.52
N THR A 93 -3.60 3.42 -18.71
CA THR A 93 -3.41 2.73 -20.01
C THR A 93 -4.24 1.46 -20.14
N SER A 94 -4.71 0.89 -19.03
CA SER A 94 -5.60 -0.27 -18.98
C SER A 94 -6.55 -0.17 -17.79
N GLY A 95 -7.80 -0.60 -17.97
CA GLY A 95 -8.82 -0.62 -16.92
C GLY A 95 -9.41 0.74 -16.56
N ALA A 96 -9.20 1.77 -17.40
CA ALA A 96 -9.63 3.15 -17.15
C ALA A 96 -11.15 3.30 -16.92
N SER A 97 -11.96 2.42 -17.51
CA SER A 97 -13.42 2.50 -17.42
C SER A 97 -14.07 1.14 -17.61
N GLY A 98 -15.32 1.05 -17.19
CA GLY A 98 -16.12 -0.16 -17.35
C GLY A 98 -17.49 -0.04 -16.71
N THR A 99 -18.11 -1.20 -16.44
CA THR A 99 -19.46 -1.28 -15.87
C THR A 99 -19.46 -2.21 -14.67
N VAL A 100 -20.03 -1.78 -13.57
CA VAL A 100 -20.36 -2.61 -12.40
C VAL A 100 -21.87 -2.88 -12.40
N THR A 101 -22.26 -4.11 -12.10
CA THR A 101 -23.65 -4.55 -12.04
C THR A 101 -23.91 -5.22 -10.70
N PHE A 102 -25.03 -4.88 -10.07
CA PHE A 102 -25.45 -5.47 -8.80
C PHE A 102 -26.64 -6.39 -9.02
N ASP A 103 -26.73 -7.44 -8.20
CA ASP A 103 -27.86 -8.36 -8.18
C ASP A 103 -29.08 -7.75 -7.48
N THR A 104 -30.17 -8.52 -7.39
CA THR A 104 -31.41 -8.10 -6.71
C THR A 104 -31.28 -7.96 -5.19
N SER A 105 -30.21 -8.48 -4.61
CA SER A 105 -29.85 -8.33 -3.19
C SER A 105 -28.90 -7.15 -2.93
N GLY A 106 -28.51 -6.41 -3.99
CA GLY A 106 -27.57 -5.29 -3.92
C GLY A 106 -26.12 -5.70 -3.75
N GLN A 107 -25.78 -6.97 -3.98
CA GLN A 107 -24.40 -7.42 -4.00
C GLN A 107 -23.78 -7.25 -5.38
N LEU A 108 -22.46 -7.03 -5.46
CA LEU A 108 -21.74 -6.97 -6.72
C LEU A 108 -21.89 -8.31 -7.47
N ALA A 109 -22.53 -8.27 -8.64
CA ALA A 109 -22.74 -9.43 -9.49
C ALA A 109 -21.64 -9.56 -10.55
N THR A 110 -21.34 -8.46 -11.25
CA THR A 110 -20.27 -8.46 -12.27
C THR A 110 -19.59 -7.10 -12.34
N ILE A 111 -18.33 -7.13 -12.77
CA ILE A 111 -17.61 -5.98 -13.28
C ILE A 111 -17.07 -6.34 -14.65
N ASN A 112 -17.36 -5.52 -15.67
CA ASN A 112 -17.01 -5.79 -17.07
C ASN A 112 -17.47 -7.18 -17.58
N GLY A 113 -18.61 -7.68 -17.05
CA GLY A 113 -19.21 -8.94 -17.45
C GLY A 113 -18.74 -10.18 -16.67
N ALA A 114 -17.80 -10.05 -15.73
CA ALA A 114 -17.34 -11.13 -14.86
C ALA A 114 -17.29 -10.66 -13.40
N LEU A 115 -17.38 -11.59 -12.45
CA LEU A 115 -17.08 -11.31 -11.03
C LEU A 115 -15.61 -11.69 -10.79
N ALA A 116 -14.74 -10.69 -10.86
CA ALA A 116 -13.29 -10.85 -10.69
C ALA A 116 -12.65 -9.52 -10.32
N ASP A 117 -11.47 -9.57 -9.72
CA ASP A 117 -10.62 -8.40 -9.54
C ASP A 117 -10.28 -7.76 -10.88
N GLN A 118 -10.06 -6.45 -10.86
CA GLN A 118 -9.71 -5.70 -12.06
C GLN A 118 -8.26 -5.24 -12.01
N THR A 119 -7.54 -5.41 -13.12
CA THR A 119 -6.20 -4.87 -13.27
C THR A 119 -6.27 -3.47 -13.89
N ILE A 120 -5.69 -2.50 -13.18
CA ILE A 120 -5.57 -1.12 -13.61
C ILE A 120 -4.08 -0.83 -13.84
N VAL A 121 -3.73 -0.30 -15.01
CA VAL A 121 -2.34 0.06 -15.31
C VAL A 121 -2.23 1.56 -15.49
N ILE A 122 -1.31 2.18 -14.74
CA ILE A 122 -1.03 3.62 -14.82
C ILE A 122 0.42 3.80 -15.29
N ASP A 123 0.59 4.57 -16.35
CA ASP A 123 1.89 4.99 -16.87
C ASP A 123 2.24 6.37 -16.30
N TYR A 124 3.39 6.45 -15.63
CA TYR A 124 3.95 7.67 -15.03
C TYR A 124 5.19 8.18 -15.78
N SER A 125 5.44 7.73 -17.00
CA SER A 125 6.62 8.15 -17.76
C SER A 125 6.66 9.65 -18.04
N ALA A 126 5.49 10.30 -18.15
CA ALA A 126 5.33 11.73 -18.34
C ALA A 126 5.10 12.52 -17.03
N ALA A 127 5.08 11.84 -15.87
CA ALA A 127 4.90 12.46 -14.55
C ALA A 127 6.13 13.27 -14.12
N ASN A 128 5.99 14.10 -13.12
CA ASN A 128 7.10 14.88 -12.56
C ASN A 128 7.14 14.75 -11.01
N PRO A 129 8.09 13.98 -10.44
CA PRO A 129 9.14 13.19 -11.13
C PRO A 129 8.56 11.97 -11.87
N PRO A 130 9.20 11.52 -12.95
CA PRO A 130 8.78 10.32 -13.64
C PRO A 130 8.95 9.08 -12.72
N ALA A 131 8.02 8.13 -12.84
CA ALA A 131 8.03 6.89 -12.08
C ALA A 131 7.80 5.67 -12.98
N ALA A 132 8.02 4.48 -12.44
CA ALA A 132 7.76 3.25 -13.17
C ALA A 132 6.25 3.08 -13.45
N THR A 133 5.92 2.46 -14.57
CA THR A 133 4.55 2.00 -14.85
C THR A 133 4.08 1.09 -13.72
N GLN A 134 2.88 1.34 -13.23
CA GLN A 134 2.31 0.66 -12.07
C GLN A 134 1.12 -0.19 -12.49
N SER A 135 1.14 -1.46 -12.08
CA SER A 135 -0.01 -2.36 -12.21
C SER A 135 -0.67 -2.51 -10.85
N LEU A 136 -1.95 -2.19 -10.78
CA LEU A 136 -2.77 -2.20 -9.57
C LEU A 136 -3.87 -3.24 -9.72
N THR A 137 -4.13 -3.97 -8.64
CA THR A 137 -5.31 -4.81 -8.52
C THR A 137 -6.39 -4.07 -7.76
N TRP A 138 -7.53 -3.82 -8.38
CA TRP A 138 -8.74 -3.41 -7.67
C TRP A 138 -9.39 -4.66 -7.09
N ASP A 139 -9.29 -4.82 -5.78
CA ASP A 139 -9.78 -5.97 -5.01
C ASP A 139 -11.31 -5.90 -4.85
N LEU A 140 -12.02 -6.84 -5.46
CA LEU A 140 -13.47 -6.93 -5.53
C LEU A 140 -14.01 -8.28 -5.09
N VAL A 141 -13.16 -9.32 -5.10
CA VAL A 141 -13.54 -10.68 -4.75
C VAL A 141 -12.68 -11.23 -3.61
N ASP A 142 -13.23 -12.16 -2.88
CA ASP A 142 -12.49 -12.91 -1.87
C ASP A 142 -11.65 -14.05 -2.50
N ASN A 143 -10.87 -14.75 -1.67
CA ASN A 143 -10.03 -15.87 -2.12
C ASN A 143 -10.81 -17.07 -2.73
N ASN A 144 -12.14 -17.08 -2.59
CA ASN A 144 -13.02 -18.10 -3.18
C ASN A 144 -13.68 -17.62 -4.48
N GLY A 145 -13.38 -16.39 -4.92
CA GLY A 145 -13.98 -15.77 -6.11
C GLY A 145 -15.40 -15.24 -5.89
N ALA A 146 -15.86 -15.15 -4.64
CA ALA A 146 -17.11 -14.49 -4.30
C ALA A 146 -16.88 -12.99 -4.06
N THR A 147 -17.93 -12.15 -4.22
CA THR A 147 -17.79 -10.73 -3.89
C THR A 147 -17.29 -10.53 -2.46
N ASN A 148 -16.31 -9.63 -2.27
CA ASN A 148 -15.83 -9.27 -0.93
C ASN A 148 -16.83 -8.40 -0.14
N GLY A 149 -17.98 -8.03 -0.74
CA GLY A 149 -19.05 -7.27 -0.12
C GLY A 149 -18.74 -5.79 0.15
N LYS A 150 -17.64 -5.27 -0.38
CA LYS A 150 -17.24 -3.87 -0.16
C LYS A 150 -17.98 -2.89 -1.06
N LEU A 151 -18.14 -3.25 -2.34
CA LEU A 151 -18.93 -2.46 -3.29
C LEU A 151 -20.35 -3.01 -3.34
N THR A 152 -21.32 -2.17 -2.99
CA THR A 152 -22.74 -2.55 -2.86
C THR A 152 -23.64 -1.61 -3.64
N GLY A 153 -24.84 -2.08 -3.99
CA GLY A 153 -25.87 -1.35 -4.74
C GLY A 153 -27.22 -1.33 -4.01
N PHE A 154 -27.23 -0.94 -2.74
CA PHE A 154 -28.47 -0.83 -1.97
C PHE A 154 -29.25 0.46 -2.29
N ALA A 155 -30.57 0.47 -2.05
CA ALA A 155 -31.43 1.65 -2.17
C ALA A 155 -31.23 2.62 -0.99
N ALA A 156 -29.97 2.99 -0.73
CA ALA A 156 -29.54 3.95 0.26
C ALA A 156 -28.61 4.96 -0.42
N GLN A 157 -28.44 6.14 0.19
CA GLN A 157 -27.58 7.18 -0.36
C GLN A 157 -26.18 6.63 -0.67
N SER A 158 -25.64 7.02 -1.83
CA SER A 158 -24.26 6.68 -2.21
C SER A 158 -23.28 7.30 -1.22
N ASN A 159 -22.36 6.48 -0.70
CA ASN A 159 -21.35 6.88 0.28
C ASN A 159 -20.13 5.98 0.21
N ASN A 160 -18.98 6.48 0.68
CA ASN A 160 -17.80 5.69 0.94
C ASN A 160 -17.85 5.10 2.34
N ASN A 161 -17.55 3.81 2.47
CA ASN A 161 -17.46 3.10 3.75
C ASN A 161 -16.01 2.83 4.15
N SER A 162 -15.16 2.49 3.19
CA SER A 162 -13.72 2.24 3.41
C SER A 162 -12.93 2.43 2.12
N LEU A 163 -11.70 2.93 2.26
CA LEU A 163 -10.73 3.03 1.17
C LEU A 163 -9.43 2.45 1.72
N VAL A 164 -8.93 1.39 1.09
CA VAL A 164 -7.75 0.66 1.55
C VAL A 164 -6.77 0.51 0.39
N GLN A 165 -5.49 0.62 0.67
CA GLN A 165 -4.39 0.35 -0.26
C GLN A 165 -3.14 -0.04 0.54
N ASP A 166 -2.13 -0.61 -0.10
CA ASP A 166 -0.97 -1.25 0.53
C ASP A 166 0.36 -0.49 0.37
N GLY A 167 0.37 0.64 -0.34
CA GLY A 167 1.57 1.45 -0.56
C GLY A 167 1.82 2.48 0.54
N PHE A 168 3.02 3.04 0.57
CA PHE A 168 3.40 4.12 1.46
C PHE A 168 4.55 4.96 0.88
N THR A 169 4.65 6.18 1.37
CA THR A 169 5.75 7.09 1.05
C THR A 169 7.00 6.78 1.87
N THR A 170 8.12 7.43 1.55
CA THR A 170 9.35 7.42 2.35
C THR A 170 9.06 7.82 3.80
N GLY A 171 9.65 7.11 4.77
CA GLY A 171 9.54 7.42 6.20
C GLY A 171 10.86 7.88 6.79
N THR A 172 10.81 8.82 7.73
CA THR A 172 11.96 9.21 8.57
C THR A 172 11.92 8.45 9.89
N LEU A 173 13.10 8.08 10.40
CA LEU A 173 13.23 7.36 11.66
C LEU A 173 12.73 8.22 12.82
N VAL A 174 11.79 7.69 13.62
CA VAL A 174 11.20 8.38 14.79
C VAL A 174 11.44 7.63 16.10
N GLY A 175 11.81 6.36 16.03
CA GLY A 175 12.08 5.55 17.23
C GLY A 175 12.87 4.30 16.93
N LEU A 176 13.38 3.67 17.98
CA LEU A 176 14.13 2.41 17.90
C LEU A 176 13.60 1.44 18.93
N THR A 177 13.60 0.17 18.57
CA THR A 177 13.36 -0.94 19.49
C THR A 177 14.46 -1.98 19.33
N VAL A 178 14.78 -2.69 20.40
CA VAL A 178 15.75 -3.80 20.39
C VAL A 178 15.07 -5.02 20.97
N ASN A 179 15.09 -6.12 20.24
CA ASN A 179 14.51 -7.38 20.70
C ASN A 179 15.54 -8.24 21.47
N ALA A 180 15.09 -9.36 22.03
CA ALA A 180 15.93 -10.28 22.82
C ALA A 180 17.07 -10.93 21.99
N GLN A 181 16.97 -10.94 20.66
CA GLN A 181 18.00 -11.45 19.75
C GLN A 181 19.01 -10.37 19.36
N GLY A 182 18.93 -9.17 19.95
CA GLY A 182 19.80 -8.05 19.65
C GLY A 182 19.51 -7.38 18.30
N VAL A 183 18.34 -7.62 17.70
CA VAL A 183 17.94 -6.93 16.47
C VAL A 183 17.41 -5.54 16.81
N ILE A 184 18.03 -4.53 16.21
CA ILE A 184 17.60 -3.12 16.29
C ILE A 184 16.64 -2.87 15.15
N ALA A 185 15.39 -2.58 15.49
CA ALA A 185 14.36 -2.20 14.53
C ALA A 185 14.08 -0.68 14.63
N GLY A 186 13.99 -0.03 13.47
CA GLY A 186 13.60 1.37 13.32
C GLY A 186 12.10 1.49 13.15
N LEU A 187 11.48 2.39 13.91
CA LEU A 187 10.09 2.82 13.70
C LEU A 187 10.10 4.10 12.88
N PHE A 188 9.31 4.15 11.82
CA PHE A 188 9.26 5.28 10.89
C PHE A 188 7.93 6.04 10.97
N ASN A 189 7.94 7.34 10.62
CA ASN A 189 6.75 8.20 10.68
C ASN A 189 5.66 7.84 9.65
N ASN A 190 5.97 6.97 8.67
CA ASN A 190 4.99 6.39 7.74
C ASN A 190 4.31 5.12 8.30
N GLY A 191 4.56 4.77 9.58
CA GLY A 191 4.00 3.60 10.26
C GLY A 191 4.75 2.29 9.99
N GLN A 192 5.82 2.32 9.19
CA GLN A 192 6.62 1.13 8.90
C GLN A 192 7.65 0.86 9.99
N THR A 193 8.03 -0.40 10.11
CA THR A 193 9.10 -0.86 11.01
C THR A 193 10.03 -1.76 10.24
N ASP A 194 11.32 -1.39 10.18
CA ASP A 194 12.34 -2.16 9.49
C ASP A 194 13.45 -2.58 10.45
N ASN A 195 13.95 -3.80 10.30
CA ASN A 195 15.13 -4.26 11.00
C ASN A 195 16.38 -3.62 10.36
N LEU A 196 17.15 -2.88 11.15
CA LEU A 196 18.28 -2.08 10.67
C LEU A 196 19.62 -2.78 10.92
N PHE A 197 19.82 -3.28 12.14
CA PHE A 197 21.07 -3.92 12.57
C PHE A 197 20.78 -5.07 13.52
N GLN A 198 21.74 -5.99 13.59
CA GLN A 198 21.83 -6.98 14.66
C GLN A 198 23.11 -6.75 15.44
N VAL A 199 23.01 -6.48 16.74
CA VAL A 199 24.16 -6.25 17.62
C VAL A 199 25.01 -7.51 17.68
N VAL A 200 26.32 -7.35 17.53
CA VAL A 200 27.28 -8.44 17.71
C VAL A 200 27.71 -8.47 19.17
N MET A 201 27.58 -9.62 19.81
CA MET A 201 28.12 -9.88 21.14
C MET A 201 29.30 -10.83 21.05
N ALA A 202 30.37 -10.50 21.75
CA ALA A 202 31.52 -11.41 21.94
C ALA A 202 31.35 -12.19 23.23
N ASP A 203 31.40 -13.51 23.16
CA ASP A 203 31.47 -14.38 24.32
C ASP A 203 32.94 -14.84 24.50
N PHE A 204 33.42 -14.77 25.72
CA PHE A 204 34.78 -15.15 26.07
C PHE A 204 34.77 -16.39 26.95
N LEU A 205 35.34 -17.50 26.48
CA LEU A 205 35.40 -18.77 27.17
C LEU A 205 36.12 -18.67 28.54
N ALA A 206 36.94 -17.61 28.78
CA ALA A 206 37.66 -17.37 30.03
C ALA A 206 37.62 -15.85 30.37
N PRO A 207 36.53 -15.30 30.93
CA PRO A 207 36.45 -13.88 31.31
C PRO A 207 37.56 -13.41 32.27
N SER A 208 38.06 -14.32 33.10
CA SER A 208 39.16 -14.05 34.05
C SER A 208 40.54 -13.88 33.41
N GLY A 209 40.68 -14.19 32.11
CA GLY A 209 41.93 -13.99 31.34
C GLY A 209 42.01 -12.61 30.68
N LEU A 210 41.00 -11.77 30.76
CA LEU A 210 41.01 -10.42 30.23
C LEU A 210 41.84 -9.51 31.16
N THR A 211 43.01 -9.11 30.75
CA THR A 211 43.82 -8.11 31.46
C THR A 211 43.53 -6.72 30.94
N ASP A 212 43.21 -5.79 31.84
CA ASP A 212 43.05 -4.37 31.53
C ASP A 212 44.42 -3.81 31.07
N ARG A 213 44.54 -3.47 29.79
CA ARG A 213 45.68 -2.69 29.30
C ARG A 213 45.37 -1.22 29.47
N LYS A 214 45.70 -0.69 30.64
CA LYS A 214 45.84 0.77 30.80
C LYS A 214 47.06 1.22 30.01
N SER A 215 46.83 1.95 28.92
CA SER A 215 47.84 2.76 28.24
C SER A 215 47.79 4.17 28.74
#